data_1d35ffef8be52b68caf60449203f7d23
#
_entry.id   1d35ffef8be52b68caf60449203f7d23
#
_cell.length_a   1.000
_cell.length_b   1.000
_cell.length_c   1.000
_cell.angle_alpha   90.00
_cell.angle_beta   90.00
_cell.angle_gamma   90.00
#
_symmetry.space_group_name_H-M   'P 1'
#
loop_
_entity.id
_entity.type
_entity.pdbx_description
1 polymer ?
#
loop_
_entity_poly.entity_id
_entity_poly.type
_entity_poly.pdbx_seq_one_letter_code
_entity_poly.pdbx_strand_id
1 'polypeptide(L)'
;MLVSKLCLVLNNREIICNKKLNLPKTERSENISSMLANSSYKTTLLISPIANSPKLTYSQKMALYTHIFKRITQKPKPKSFPYNSVPTFSSFSTTNSAATCIDDPPLPQIPPFDYTPEPYKGPLGDEILSKRNKFLGSILFHYYEKPLNLVEGKMQYLFDENGRRYLDAFAGIVSVSCGHCHPEVLKAIIQQTKLLQHTNTIYLHHAVADYGEALAAKMPGNLKAVFFVNSGSEASELATLMARLYTGNLHMVSLRNSYHGGSSSTAGLTALGMWNYAIPQGDVHHVINPDPYRGVFGSDVPKYVKDVEDHLEYGTSGRVAGFIGETIQGFGGVTEVAPGYLKRVYELIRKAGGLCIADEVQTGFGRLGSHFWGFEAHGVMPDIVTMAKGIGNGLPLGAVVTTPEIAKVMAKNVQYSTFAGNPVCSAGAHAVLRVLERDKRQQHCAQVGSHLITRLKHLQQKHDIIGDVRGSGLMLGIELVTDRKAKTPAKDETGVVFEKLRELGVLIGKGGLHANVFRIKPPMCFTKDDADFLVDAMDYAMSKL
;
A
#
# COMPACT_ATOMS: atom_id res chain seq x y z
N MET A 1 -4.93 -21.68 34.99
CA MET A 1 -5.14 -20.89 33.78
C MET A 1 -3.83 -20.37 33.14
N LEU A 2 -2.84 -19.86 33.90
CA LEU A 2 -1.52 -19.46 33.35
C LEU A 2 -0.67 -20.68 32.94
N VAL A 3 -0.74 -21.77 33.64
CA VAL A 3 0.03 -23.00 33.36
C VAL A 3 -0.44 -23.67 32.05
N SER A 4 -1.72 -23.64 31.77
CA SER A 4 -2.27 -24.19 30.50
C SER A 4 -1.90 -23.34 29.28
N LYS A 5 -1.79 -22.00 29.43
CA LYS A 5 -1.32 -21.12 28.35
C LYS A 5 0.19 -21.24 28.08
N LEU A 6 0.99 -21.52 29.12
CA LEU A 6 2.43 -21.75 28.92
C LEU A 6 2.71 -23.09 28.23
N CYS A 7 1.93 -24.13 28.54
CA CYS A 7 2.01 -25.43 27.85
C CYS A 7 1.60 -25.32 26.37
N LEU A 8 0.63 -24.49 26.01
CA LEU A 8 0.20 -24.32 24.61
C LEU A 8 1.25 -23.61 23.73
N VAL A 9 2.00 -22.65 24.27
CA VAL A 9 3.08 -21.95 23.55
C VAL A 9 4.32 -22.84 23.39
N LEU A 10 4.54 -23.79 24.31
CA LEU A 10 5.63 -24.77 24.22
C LEU A 10 5.27 -25.94 23.30
N ASN A 11 4.01 -26.40 23.29
CA ASN A 11 3.57 -27.51 22.45
C ASN A 11 3.65 -27.22 20.94
N ASN A 12 3.41 -26.00 20.50
CA ASN A 12 3.59 -25.64 19.07
C ASN A 12 5.05 -25.67 18.59
N ARG A 13 6.03 -25.75 19.52
CA ARG A 13 7.45 -25.95 19.19
C ARG A 13 7.93 -27.38 19.47
N GLU A 14 7.27 -28.13 20.35
CA GLU A 14 7.57 -29.54 20.61
C GLU A 14 7.17 -30.46 19.43
N ILE A 15 6.16 -30.11 18.64
CA ILE A 15 5.77 -30.91 17.46
C ILE A 15 6.89 -30.99 16.41
N ILE A 16 7.79 -30.00 16.36
CA ILE A 16 8.96 -30.04 15.46
C ILE A 16 10.10 -30.91 16.02
N CYS A 17 10.18 -31.08 17.35
CA CYS A 17 11.19 -31.95 18.00
C CYS A 17 10.76 -33.40 18.15
N ASN A 18 9.48 -33.73 18.00
CA ASN A 18 8.95 -35.12 18.16
C ASN A 18 8.88 -35.94 16.86
N LYS A 19 9.44 -35.47 15.75
CA LYS A 19 9.81 -36.39 14.66
C LYS A 19 11.00 -37.21 15.13
N LYS A 20 10.68 -38.39 15.67
CA LYS A 20 11.66 -39.41 16.05
C LYS A 20 12.59 -39.71 14.87
N LEU A 21 13.81 -39.17 14.96
CA LEU A 21 14.95 -39.70 14.25
C LEU A 21 15.32 -41.02 14.94
N ASN A 22 14.98 -42.16 14.34
CA ASN A 22 15.48 -43.48 14.74
C ASN A 22 16.97 -43.56 14.34
N LEU A 23 17.84 -43.02 15.18
CA LEU A 23 19.30 -43.15 15.05
C LEU A 23 19.82 -44.07 16.19
N PRO A 24 20.83 -44.90 15.94
CA PRO A 24 21.48 -45.74 16.95
C PRO A 24 22.11 -44.93 18.06
N LYS A 25 22.17 -45.47 19.25
CA LYS A 25 22.60 -44.78 20.51
C LYS A 25 24.02 -44.22 20.50
N THR A 26 24.87 -44.61 19.58
CA THR A 26 26.29 -44.21 19.51
C THR A 26 26.56 -42.88 18.75
N GLU A 27 25.64 -42.44 17.88
CA GLU A 27 25.83 -41.23 17.10
C GLU A 27 25.15 -39.97 17.69
N ARG A 28 24.52 -40.11 18.88
CA ARG A 28 23.75 -39.01 19.50
C ARG A 28 24.61 -37.91 20.14
N SER A 29 25.89 -38.19 20.46
CA SER A 29 26.73 -37.22 21.20
C SER A 29 27.46 -36.23 20.31
N GLU A 30 27.88 -36.63 19.12
CA GLU A 30 28.67 -35.75 18.24
C GLU A 30 27.83 -34.74 17.42
N ASN A 31 26.63 -35.18 16.97
CA ASN A 31 25.73 -34.29 16.24
C ASN A 31 25.07 -33.19 17.11
N ILE A 32 24.90 -33.48 18.42
CA ILE A 32 24.37 -32.49 19.38
C ILE A 32 25.42 -31.40 19.68
N SER A 33 26.70 -31.75 19.71
CA SER A 33 27.76 -30.79 19.97
C SER A 33 27.99 -29.78 18.85
N SER A 34 27.83 -30.17 17.59
CA SER A 34 27.92 -29.27 16.44
C SER A 34 26.71 -28.35 16.27
N MET A 35 25.51 -28.80 16.65
CA MET A 35 24.27 -27.97 16.66
C MET A 35 24.28 -26.94 17.81
N LEU A 36 24.99 -27.20 18.90
CA LEU A 36 25.05 -26.31 20.06
C LEU A 36 26.11 -25.20 19.90
N ALA A 37 26.92 -25.23 18.87
CA ALA A 37 27.95 -24.22 18.61
C ALA A 37 27.39 -22.89 18.03
N ASN A 38 26.25 -22.90 17.39
CA ASN A 38 25.64 -21.73 16.77
C ASN A 38 24.21 -21.49 17.27
N SER A 39 24.06 -20.44 18.09
CA SER A 39 22.81 -19.76 18.41
C SER A 39 22.11 -20.08 19.74
N SER A 40 21.20 -19.20 20.09
CA SER A 40 20.32 -19.09 21.26
C SER A 40 19.56 -20.35 21.76
N TYR A 41 19.78 -21.50 21.16
CA TYR A 41 19.17 -22.78 21.54
C TYR A 41 19.78 -23.48 22.77
N LYS A 42 20.99 -23.06 23.22
CA LYS A 42 21.67 -23.66 24.38
C LYS A 42 20.88 -23.58 25.70
N THR A 43 20.07 -22.53 25.85
CA THR A 43 19.36 -22.28 27.12
C THR A 43 18.10 -23.13 27.25
N THR A 44 17.44 -23.44 26.15
CA THR A 44 16.14 -24.15 26.15
C THR A 44 16.30 -25.67 26.33
N LEU A 45 17.39 -26.26 25.83
CA LEU A 45 17.67 -27.70 25.95
C LEU A 45 18.16 -28.11 27.33
N LEU A 46 18.76 -27.20 28.13
CA LEU A 46 19.24 -27.48 29.49
C LEU A 46 18.15 -27.39 30.57
N ILE A 47 16.96 -26.84 30.25
CA ILE A 47 15.91 -26.60 31.23
C ILE A 47 14.97 -27.82 31.37
N SER A 48 14.74 -28.56 30.31
CA SER A 48 13.79 -29.67 30.29
C SER A 48 14.12 -30.81 31.28
N PRO A 49 15.36 -31.28 31.46
CA PRO A 49 15.66 -32.34 32.39
C PRO A 49 15.60 -31.93 33.87
N ILE A 50 15.89 -30.68 34.19
CA ILE A 50 15.95 -30.18 35.58
C ILE A 50 14.54 -29.85 36.10
N ALA A 51 13.67 -29.26 35.26
CA ALA A 51 12.31 -28.90 35.64
C ALA A 51 11.37 -30.10 35.83
N ASN A 52 11.66 -31.22 35.18
CA ASN A 52 10.90 -32.48 35.31
C ASN A 52 11.47 -33.44 36.38
N SER A 53 12.46 -33.01 37.16
CA SER A 53 12.99 -33.84 38.24
C SER A 53 11.92 -34.17 39.30
N PRO A 54 11.71 -35.44 39.65
CA PRO A 54 10.75 -35.82 40.70
C PRO A 54 11.21 -35.40 42.12
N LYS A 55 12.44 -34.90 42.29
CA LYS A 55 13.00 -34.47 43.58
C LYS A 55 12.72 -33.03 43.95
N LEU A 56 12.09 -32.20 43.04
CA LEU A 56 11.78 -30.79 43.32
C LEU A 56 10.31 -30.63 43.68
N THR A 57 10.04 -29.92 44.77
CA THR A 57 8.71 -29.51 45.16
C THR A 57 8.10 -28.52 44.15
N TYR A 58 6.77 -28.40 44.11
CA TYR A 58 6.07 -27.47 43.23
C TYR A 58 6.55 -26.02 43.41
N SER A 59 6.80 -25.60 44.66
CA SER A 59 7.31 -24.27 45.00
C SER A 59 8.72 -24.03 44.43
N GLN A 60 9.59 -25.01 44.51
CA GLN A 60 10.97 -24.93 43.98
C GLN A 60 10.96 -24.89 42.42
N LYS A 61 10.07 -25.62 41.78
CA LYS A 61 9.87 -25.55 40.32
C LYS A 61 9.38 -24.16 39.89
N MET A 62 8.44 -23.57 40.61
CA MET A 62 7.93 -22.23 40.31
C MET A 62 8.98 -21.14 40.55
N ALA A 63 9.80 -21.24 41.60
CA ALA A 63 10.91 -20.31 41.84
C ALA A 63 11.96 -20.38 40.72
N LEU A 64 12.26 -21.57 40.20
CA LEU A 64 13.18 -21.79 39.10
C LEU A 64 12.65 -21.19 37.80
N TYR A 65 11.38 -21.41 37.50
CA TYR A 65 10.71 -20.81 36.33
C TYR A 65 10.69 -19.28 36.41
N THR A 66 10.41 -18.71 37.58
CA THR A 66 10.40 -17.26 37.78
C THR A 66 11.80 -16.65 37.59
N HIS A 67 12.85 -17.32 38.07
CA HIS A 67 14.23 -16.87 37.93
C HIS A 67 14.71 -16.92 36.46
N ILE A 68 14.33 -17.98 35.75
CA ILE A 68 14.65 -18.14 34.32
C ILE A 68 13.89 -17.11 33.48
N PHE A 69 12.62 -16.89 33.78
CA PHE A 69 11.80 -15.89 33.09
C PHE A 69 12.34 -14.46 33.27
N LYS A 70 12.79 -14.10 34.50
CA LYS A 70 13.45 -12.82 34.75
C LYS A 70 14.74 -12.65 33.94
N ARG A 71 15.54 -13.71 33.73
CA ARG A 71 16.75 -13.65 32.91
C ARG A 71 16.48 -13.52 31.43
N ILE A 72 15.43 -14.16 30.93
CA ILE A 72 15.04 -14.13 29.50
C ILE A 72 14.38 -12.79 29.14
N THR A 73 13.68 -12.16 30.08
CA THR A 73 12.99 -10.88 29.87
C THR A 73 13.84 -9.65 30.16
N GLN A 74 15.02 -9.80 30.76
CA GLN A 74 16.00 -8.72 30.85
C GLN A 74 16.56 -8.43 29.45
N LYS A 75 16.05 -7.36 28.80
CA LYS A 75 16.64 -6.81 27.60
C LYS A 75 18.12 -6.50 27.90
N PRO A 76 19.06 -6.87 27.02
CA PRO A 76 20.41 -6.38 27.14
C PRO A 76 20.37 -4.85 27.14
N LYS A 77 20.98 -4.21 28.12
CA LYS A 77 21.16 -2.76 28.11
C LYS A 77 21.84 -2.39 26.79
N PRO A 78 21.35 -1.38 26.06
CA PRO A 78 22.04 -0.92 24.86
C PRO A 78 23.47 -0.54 25.30
N LYS A 79 24.46 -1.15 24.65
CA LYS A 79 25.84 -0.74 24.79
C LYS A 79 25.92 0.70 24.30
N SER A 80 26.18 1.65 25.18
CA SER A 80 26.51 3.00 24.81
C SER A 80 27.84 2.92 24.03
N PHE A 81 27.75 3.18 22.73
CA PHE A 81 28.94 3.50 21.95
C PHE A 81 29.47 4.84 22.45
N PRO A 82 30.76 4.97 22.73
CA PRO A 82 31.32 6.25 23.10
C PRO A 82 31.14 7.22 21.91
N TYR A 83 30.50 8.34 22.18
CA TYR A 83 30.46 9.48 21.29
C TYR A 83 31.88 9.99 21.15
N ASN A 84 32.55 9.68 20.05
CA ASN A 84 33.86 10.26 19.76
C ASN A 84 33.67 11.74 19.49
N SER A 85 34.39 12.51 20.30
CA SER A 85 34.57 13.95 20.21
C SER A 85 34.82 14.42 18.78
N VAL A 86 34.07 15.43 18.39
CA VAL A 86 34.29 16.23 17.17
C VAL A 86 35.73 16.72 17.16
N PRO A 87 36.54 16.50 16.11
CA PRO A 87 37.83 17.11 15.98
C PRO A 87 37.64 18.62 15.72
N THR A 88 38.23 19.44 16.58
CA THR A 88 38.43 20.88 16.33
C THR A 88 39.32 21.05 15.10
N PHE A 89 38.79 21.65 14.07
CA PHE A 89 39.58 22.05 12.89
C PHE A 89 40.58 23.14 13.29
N SER A 90 41.83 22.79 13.29
CA SER A 90 42.95 23.75 13.27
C SER A 90 43.10 24.25 11.82
N SER A 91 43.28 25.56 11.72
CA SER A 91 43.54 26.34 10.51
C SER A 91 44.55 25.68 9.56
N PHE A 92 44.12 25.34 8.36
CA PHE A 92 45.03 25.06 7.24
C PHE A 92 45.18 26.32 6.37
N SER A 93 46.43 26.67 6.13
CA SER A 93 46.84 27.77 5.28
C SER A 93 46.45 27.52 3.82
N THR A 94 45.88 28.57 3.20
CA THR A 94 45.53 28.66 1.78
C THR A 94 46.76 28.48 0.90
N THR A 95 46.82 27.39 0.14
CA THR A 95 47.52 27.36 -1.14
C THR A 95 46.45 27.39 -2.25
N ASN A 96 46.45 28.48 -3.02
CA ASN A 96 45.66 28.66 -4.22
C ASN A 96 45.99 27.56 -5.26
N SER A 97 45.16 26.54 -5.38
CA SER A 97 45.01 25.82 -6.63
C SER A 97 43.62 26.21 -7.18
N ALA A 98 43.61 26.78 -8.38
CA ALA A 98 42.38 27.09 -9.09
C ALA A 98 41.62 25.77 -9.38
N ALA A 99 40.79 25.33 -8.43
CA ALA A 99 39.75 24.37 -8.69
C ALA A 99 38.67 25.12 -9.46
N THR A 100 38.40 24.71 -10.69
CA THR A 100 37.23 25.10 -11.47
C THR A 100 36.02 24.82 -10.61
N CYS A 101 35.39 25.88 -10.09
CA CYS A 101 34.06 25.80 -9.50
C CYS A 101 33.14 25.30 -10.59
N ILE A 102 32.73 24.02 -10.51
CA ILE A 102 31.55 23.56 -11.21
C ILE A 102 30.43 24.26 -10.46
N ASP A 103 29.84 25.28 -11.05
CA ASP A 103 28.68 25.96 -10.49
C ASP A 103 27.60 24.92 -10.20
N ASP A 104 27.21 24.79 -8.95
CA ASP A 104 26.10 23.92 -8.57
C ASP A 104 24.86 24.32 -9.40
N PRO A 105 24.13 23.38 -9.98
CA PRO A 105 22.94 23.70 -10.76
C PRO A 105 21.98 24.51 -9.90
N PRO A 106 21.28 25.50 -10.47
CA PRO A 106 20.36 26.34 -9.69
C PRO A 106 19.27 25.47 -9.06
N LEU A 107 18.85 25.84 -7.84
CA LEU A 107 17.78 25.15 -7.14
C LEU A 107 16.49 25.21 -7.95
N PRO A 108 15.79 24.09 -8.13
CA PRO A 108 14.51 24.07 -8.82
C PRO A 108 13.49 24.94 -8.08
N GLN A 109 12.70 25.70 -8.83
CA GLN A 109 11.73 26.64 -8.28
C GLN A 109 10.32 26.07 -8.37
N ILE A 110 9.62 26.02 -7.23
CA ILE A 110 8.22 25.61 -7.19
C ILE A 110 7.36 26.59 -8.00
N PRO A 111 6.47 26.13 -8.90
CA PRO A 111 5.67 27.00 -9.75
C PRO A 111 4.89 28.07 -8.98
N PRO A 112 4.64 29.26 -9.54
CA PRO A 112 3.80 30.28 -8.93
C PRO A 112 2.41 29.71 -8.58
N PHE A 113 1.85 30.17 -7.46
CA PHE A 113 0.51 29.77 -7.04
C PHE A 113 -0.13 30.91 -6.27
N ASP A 114 -1.27 31.40 -6.76
CA ASP A 114 -1.97 32.53 -6.17
C ASP A 114 -2.82 32.08 -4.96
N TYR A 115 -2.12 31.76 -3.89
CA TYR A 115 -2.72 31.41 -2.61
C TYR A 115 -1.71 31.56 -1.46
N THR A 116 -2.15 32.24 -0.41
CA THR A 116 -1.40 32.36 0.84
C THR A 116 -2.18 31.67 1.95
N PRO A 117 -1.59 30.71 2.67
CA PRO A 117 -2.27 30.02 3.76
C PRO A 117 -2.52 30.98 4.93
N GLU A 118 -3.58 30.73 5.68
CA GLU A 118 -3.82 31.43 6.94
C GLU A 118 -2.72 31.10 7.96
N PRO A 119 -2.33 32.06 8.82
CA PRO A 119 -1.35 31.80 9.87
C PRO A 119 -1.85 30.69 10.82
N TYR A 120 -1.08 29.62 10.91
CA TYR A 120 -1.43 28.49 11.77
C TYR A 120 -1.36 28.88 13.26
N LYS A 121 -2.40 28.53 14.02
CA LYS A 121 -2.53 28.84 15.46
C LYS A 121 -2.71 27.60 16.33
N GLY A 122 -2.54 26.42 15.74
CA GLY A 122 -2.67 25.14 16.44
C GLY A 122 -1.39 24.69 17.14
N PRO A 123 -1.38 23.49 17.71
CA PRO A 123 -0.19 22.91 18.36
C PRO A 123 0.91 22.62 17.32
N LEU A 124 2.16 22.83 17.71
CA LEU A 124 3.32 22.59 16.86
C LEU A 124 3.62 21.09 16.68
N GLY A 125 4.39 20.76 15.65
CA GLY A 125 4.72 19.39 15.27
C GLY A 125 5.27 18.53 16.40
N ASP A 126 6.16 19.06 17.26
CA ASP A 126 6.73 18.34 18.40
C ASP A 126 5.68 18.00 19.47
N GLU A 127 4.74 18.89 19.73
CA GLU A 127 3.62 18.63 20.65
C GLU A 127 2.71 17.52 20.08
N ILE A 128 2.38 17.62 18.78
CA ILE A 128 1.56 16.61 18.08
C ILE A 128 2.28 15.25 18.09
N LEU A 129 3.57 15.22 17.82
CA LEU A 129 4.38 14.01 17.85
C LEU A 129 4.39 13.38 19.24
N SER A 130 4.54 14.18 20.29
CA SER A 130 4.46 13.72 21.69
C SER A 130 3.09 13.09 21.99
N LYS A 131 1.98 13.76 21.64
CA LYS A 131 0.62 13.23 21.80
C LYS A 131 0.42 11.93 21.02
N ARG A 132 0.90 11.89 19.76
CA ARG A 132 0.82 10.71 18.90
C ARG A 132 1.56 9.52 19.50
N ASN A 133 2.77 9.72 19.99
CA ASN A 133 3.56 8.66 20.62
C ASN A 133 2.92 8.15 21.93
N LYS A 134 2.23 9.02 22.67
CA LYS A 134 1.59 8.69 23.94
C LYS A 134 0.24 7.97 23.76
N PHE A 135 -0.59 8.41 22.82
CA PHE A 135 -2.00 8.03 22.75
C PHE A 135 -2.38 7.21 21.52
N LEU A 136 -1.63 7.31 20.41
CA LEU A 136 -1.85 6.53 19.20
C LEU A 136 -0.85 5.37 19.14
N GLY A 137 -1.29 4.23 18.62
CA GLY A 137 -0.48 3.02 18.61
C GLY A 137 0.91 3.21 17.99
N SER A 138 1.92 2.57 18.57
CA SER A 138 3.32 2.61 18.11
C SER A 138 3.54 2.05 16.69
N ILE A 139 2.53 1.43 16.08
CA ILE A 139 2.56 0.94 14.70
C ILE A 139 2.39 2.05 13.66
N LEU A 140 1.97 3.25 14.07
CA LEU A 140 1.85 4.39 13.17
C LEU A 140 3.23 4.96 12.89
N PHE A 141 3.81 4.58 11.75
CA PHE A 141 5.11 5.07 11.32
C PHE A 141 5.02 6.49 10.72
N HIS A 142 6.14 7.20 10.75
CA HIS A 142 6.32 8.44 10.02
C HIS A 142 6.89 8.14 8.63
N TYR A 143 6.43 8.89 7.64
CA TYR A 143 6.87 8.67 6.26
C TYR A 143 8.25 9.27 6.01
N TYR A 144 8.55 10.40 6.64
CA TYR A 144 9.84 11.10 6.61
C TYR A 144 10.56 10.98 7.94
N GLU A 145 11.88 11.05 7.93
CA GLU A 145 12.72 11.03 9.15
C GLU A 145 12.36 12.20 10.07
N LYS A 146 12.19 13.40 9.49
CA LYS A 146 11.61 14.56 10.19
C LYS A 146 10.12 14.63 9.87
N PRO A 147 9.23 14.27 10.79
CA PRO A 147 7.79 14.33 10.56
C PRO A 147 7.34 15.73 10.16
N LEU A 148 6.43 15.79 9.19
CA LEU A 148 5.81 17.05 8.76
C LEU A 148 4.47 17.23 9.46
N ASN A 149 4.24 18.41 10.02
CA ASN A 149 2.92 18.84 10.47
C ASN A 149 2.23 19.61 9.32
N LEU A 150 1.46 18.89 8.51
CA LEU A 150 0.68 19.45 7.40
C LEU A 150 -0.66 19.93 7.95
N VAL A 151 -0.94 21.21 7.81
CA VAL A 151 -2.08 21.88 8.46
C VAL A 151 -3.11 22.42 7.48
N GLU A 152 -2.72 22.62 6.22
CA GLU A 152 -3.61 23.16 5.20
C GLU A 152 -3.33 22.54 3.83
N GLY A 153 -4.33 22.52 2.96
CA GLY A 153 -4.21 22.02 1.59
C GLY A 153 -5.05 22.82 0.61
N LYS A 154 -4.49 23.09 -0.57
CA LYS A 154 -5.18 23.78 -1.67
C LYS A 154 -4.79 23.20 -3.00
N MET A 155 -5.74 22.61 -3.71
CA MET A 155 -5.57 21.96 -5.00
C MET A 155 -4.45 20.90 -4.97
N GLN A 156 -3.34 21.07 -5.69
CA GLN A 156 -2.20 20.16 -5.69
C GLN A 156 -1.11 20.47 -4.66
N TYR A 157 -1.37 21.42 -3.75
CA TYR A 157 -0.38 21.86 -2.76
C TYR A 157 -0.84 21.58 -1.34
N LEU A 158 0.15 21.31 -0.46
CA LEU A 158 0.00 21.19 0.99
C LEU A 158 0.87 22.24 1.67
N PHE A 159 0.48 22.67 2.86
CA PHE A 159 1.20 23.67 3.64
C PHE A 159 1.47 23.15 5.05
N ASP A 160 2.68 23.38 5.56
CA ASP A 160 3.05 23.02 6.93
C ASP A 160 2.69 24.15 7.92
N GLU A 161 2.97 23.91 9.20
CA GLU A 161 2.72 24.84 10.30
C GLU A 161 3.43 26.19 10.19
N ASN A 162 4.46 26.29 9.35
CA ASN A 162 5.21 27.53 9.07
C ASN A 162 4.72 28.24 7.79
N GLY A 163 3.68 27.72 7.15
CA GLY A 163 3.16 28.22 5.88
C GLY A 163 4.02 27.83 4.67
N ARG A 164 4.99 26.95 4.83
CA ARG A 164 5.81 26.46 3.71
C ARG A 164 4.96 25.56 2.81
N ARG A 165 5.00 25.86 1.51
CA ARG A 165 4.28 25.13 0.47
C ARG A 165 5.05 23.94 -0.02
N TYR A 166 4.33 22.83 -0.25
CA TYR A 166 4.82 21.58 -0.82
C TYR A 166 3.94 21.17 -2.00
N LEU A 167 4.56 20.72 -3.09
CA LEU A 167 3.88 20.06 -4.19
C LEU A 167 3.52 18.65 -3.76
N ASP A 168 2.23 18.30 -3.78
CA ASP A 168 1.75 16.94 -3.44
C ASP A 168 1.76 16.04 -4.67
N ALA A 169 2.81 15.26 -4.84
CA ALA A 169 2.91 14.25 -5.89
C ALA A 169 2.37 12.87 -5.46
N PHE A 170 1.58 12.80 -4.35
CA PHE A 170 1.09 11.52 -3.79
C PHE A 170 -0.39 11.50 -3.43
N ALA A 171 -1.03 12.65 -3.27
CA ALA A 171 -2.45 12.84 -3.03
C ALA A 171 -3.01 12.03 -1.84
N GLY A 172 -2.28 11.95 -0.71
CA GLY A 172 -2.71 11.17 0.44
C GLY A 172 -2.91 9.68 0.11
N ILE A 173 -2.03 9.10 -0.69
CA ILE A 173 -2.12 7.75 -1.27
C ILE A 173 -3.28 7.66 -2.28
N VAL A 174 -3.32 8.56 -3.26
CA VAL A 174 -4.32 8.61 -4.35
C VAL A 174 -5.75 8.96 -3.86
N SER A 175 -5.90 9.41 -2.61
CA SER A 175 -7.23 9.66 -2.04
C SER A 175 -7.83 11.00 -2.49
N VAL A 176 -6.99 11.98 -2.85
CA VAL A 176 -7.43 13.31 -3.28
C VAL A 176 -7.38 13.40 -4.80
N SER A 177 -8.51 13.19 -5.46
CA SER A 177 -8.58 13.17 -6.93
C SER A 177 -8.73 14.57 -7.53
N CYS A 178 -9.68 15.39 -7.05
CA CYS A 178 -9.97 16.71 -7.62
C CYS A 178 -8.98 17.80 -7.18
N GLY A 179 -8.25 17.55 -6.09
CA GLY A 179 -7.41 18.53 -5.40
C GLY A 179 -7.87 18.76 -3.96
N HIS A 180 -6.92 19.14 -3.11
CA HIS A 180 -7.19 19.48 -1.71
C HIS A 180 -8.18 20.66 -1.62
N CYS A 181 -9.19 20.50 -0.80
CA CYS A 181 -10.23 21.52 -0.56
C CYS A 181 -10.82 22.09 -1.87
N HIS A 182 -11.07 21.22 -2.88
CA HIS A 182 -11.65 21.66 -4.15
C HIS A 182 -12.97 22.41 -3.89
N PRO A 183 -13.15 23.65 -4.41
CA PRO A 183 -14.25 24.53 -3.98
C PRO A 183 -15.65 23.91 -4.14
N GLU A 184 -15.91 23.23 -5.26
CA GLU A 184 -17.23 22.63 -5.51
C GLU A 184 -17.49 21.41 -4.62
N VAL A 185 -16.46 20.55 -4.42
CA VAL A 185 -16.58 19.38 -3.53
C VAL A 185 -16.82 19.85 -2.10
N LEU A 186 -16.02 20.84 -1.63
CA LEU A 186 -16.18 21.42 -0.30
C LEU A 186 -17.54 22.06 -0.11
N LYS A 187 -18.04 22.81 -1.13
CA LYS A 187 -19.39 23.42 -1.10
C LYS A 187 -20.48 22.36 -0.92
N ALA A 188 -20.42 21.25 -1.67
CA ALA A 188 -21.39 20.17 -1.56
C ALA A 188 -21.38 19.51 -0.17
N ILE A 189 -20.18 19.26 0.39
CA ILE A 189 -20.00 18.72 1.73
C ILE A 189 -20.62 19.65 2.79
N ILE A 190 -20.29 20.95 2.76
CA ILE A 190 -20.78 21.93 3.71
C ILE A 190 -22.30 22.08 3.63
N GLN A 191 -22.84 22.16 2.42
CA GLN A 191 -24.28 22.27 2.20
C GLN A 191 -25.03 21.06 2.79
N GLN A 192 -24.56 19.84 2.47
CA GLN A 192 -25.21 18.64 2.98
C GLN A 192 -25.06 18.50 4.49
N THR A 193 -23.88 18.84 5.04
CA THR A 193 -23.66 18.81 6.50
C THR A 193 -24.62 19.72 7.26
N LYS A 194 -24.97 20.88 6.70
CA LYS A 194 -25.94 21.81 7.29
C LYS A 194 -27.37 21.30 7.23
N LEU A 195 -27.73 20.44 6.28
CA LEU A 195 -29.07 19.89 6.12
C LEU A 195 -29.29 18.63 6.94
N LEU A 196 -28.47 17.62 6.71
CA LEU A 196 -28.53 16.33 7.40
C LEU A 196 -27.15 15.66 7.31
N GLN A 197 -26.49 15.56 8.45
CA GLN A 197 -25.12 15.05 8.51
C GLN A 197 -25.06 13.53 8.34
N HIS A 198 -26.00 12.81 8.95
CA HIS A 198 -26.04 11.35 8.91
C HIS A 198 -27.48 10.85 8.87
N THR A 199 -27.73 9.89 8.01
CA THR A 199 -28.83 8.93 8.10
C THR A 199 -28.34 7.59 7.54
N ASN A 200 -28.93 6.52 8.04
CA ASN A 200 -28.61 5.19 7.57
C ASN A 200 -29.44 4.84 6.32
N THR A 201 -28.97 3.88 5.53
CA THR A 201 -29.67 3.37 4.33
C THR A 201 -31.01 2.68 4.62
N ILE A 202 -31.38 2.47 5.88
CA ILE A 202 -32.74 2.04 6.26
C ILE A 202 -33.80 3.12 6.00
N TYR A 203 -33.37 4.39 5.85
CA TYR A 203 -34.22 5.50 5.45
C TYR A 203 -33.93 5.91 4.01
N LEU A 204 -34.94 6.42 3.31
CA LEU A 204 -34.72 6.99 1.99
C LEU A 204 -34.00 8.33 2.08
N HIS A 205 -32.98 8.51 1.26
CA HIS A 205 -32.29 9.78 1.10
C HIS A 205 -31.80 9.94 -0.33
N HIS A 206 -32.09 11.10 -0.95
CA HIS A 206 -31.78 11.34 -2.35
C HIS A 206 -30.29 11.30 -2.65
N ALA A 207 -29.42 11.85 -1.79
CA ALA A 207 -27.98 11.97 -2.08
C ALA A 207 -27.33 10.61 -2.37
N VAL A 208 -27.72 9.53 -1.65
CA VAL A 208 -27.18 8.19 -1.91
C VAL A 208 -27.76 7.58 -3.19
N ALA A 209 -29.04 7.83 -3.48
CA ALA A 209 -29.71 7.34 -4.68
C ALA A 209 -29.14 8.02 -5.93
N ASP A 210 -29.09 9.36 -5.93
CA ASP A 210 -28.54 10.16 -7.03
C ASP A 210 -27.09 9.79 -7.34
N TYR A 211 -26.27 9.59 -6.28
CA TYR A 211 -24.89 9.18 -6.47
C TYR A 211 -24.76 7.74 -6.95
N GLY A 212 -25.61 6.82 -6.47
CA GLY A 212 -25.67 5.43 -6.95
C GLY A 212 -25.99 5.36 -8.45
N GLU A 213 -26.98 6.13 -8.89
CA GLU A 213 -27.35 6.26 -10.32
C GLU A 213 -26.19 6.83 -11.15
N ALA A 214 -25.59 7.95 -10.70
CA ALA A 214 -24.47 8.58 -11.39
C ALA A 214 -23.26 7.66 -11.51
N LEU A 215 -22.94 6.89 -10.46
CA LEU A 215 -21.83 5.93 -10.47
C LEU A 215 -22.13 4.75 -11.39
N ALA A 216 -23.35 4.18 -11.33
CA ALA A 216 -23.78 3.10 -12.21
C ALA A 216 -23.80 3.51 -13.69
N ALA A 217 -24.08 4.79 -13.99
CA ALA A 217 -24.01 5.33 -15.34
C ALA A 217 -22.58 5.37 -15.92
N LYS A 218 -21.55 5.40 -15.06
CA LYS A 218 -20.13 5.34 -15.47
C LYS A 218 -19.63 3.93 -15.73
N MET A 219 -20.39 2.91 -15.37
CA MET A 219 -19.97 1.52 -15.51
C MET A 219 -20.36 0.96 -16.86
N PRO A 220 -19.46 0.19 -17.52
CA PRO A 220 -19.78 -0.49 -18.76
C PRO A 220 -20.71 -1.70 -18.54
N GLY A 221 -21.39 -2.13 -19.61
CA GLY A 221 -22.18 -3.35 -19.63
C GLY A 221 -23.29 -3.39 -18.59
N ASN A 222 -23.42 -4.54 -17.91
CA ASN A 222 -24.47 -4.79 -16.91
C ASN A 222 -24.01 -4.56 -15.45
N LEU A 223 -22.93 -3.84 -15.23
CA LEU A 223 -22.45 -3.44 -13.90
C LEU A 223 -23.31 -2.28 -13.38
N LYS A 224 -24.43 -2.57 -12.70
CA LYS A 224 -25.47 -1.58 -12.34
C LYS A 224 -25.87 -1.59 -10.86
N ALA A 225 -25.55 -2.65 -10.12
CA ALA A 225 -25.88 -2.75 -8.70
C ALA A 225 -24.73 -2.18 -7.85
N VAL A 226 -24.99 -1.08 -7.15
CA VAL A 226 -24.02 -0.34 -6.37
C VAL A 226 -24.21 -0.62 -4.87
N PHE A 227 -23.14 -0.96 -4.17
CA PHE A 227 -23.09 -1.10 -2.73
C PHE A 227 -22.03 -0.14 -2.19
N PHE A 228 -22.43 0.80 -1.35
CA PHE A 228 -21.50 1.71 -0.69
C PHE A 228 -20.91 1.08 0.55
N VAL A 229 -19.65 1.42 0.83
CA VAL A 229 -18.86 1.06 2.01
C VAL A 229 -17.98 2.26 2.39
N ASN A 230 -17.09 2.13 3.39
CA ASN A 230 -16.33 3.29 3.88
C ASN A 230 -14.84 3.26 3.52
N SER A 231 -14.36 2.17 2.94
CA SER A 231 -12.95 2.00 2.59
C SER A 231 -12.73 0.97 1.48
N GLY A 232 -11.52 0.93 0.90
CA GLY A 232 -11.11 -0.11 -0.05
C GLY A 232 -11.06 -1.51 0.58
N SER A 233 -10.66 -1.62 1.86
CA SER A 233 -10.69 -2.90 2.58
C SER A 233 -12.10 -3.45 2.70
N GLU A 234 -13.07 -2.63 3.10
CA GLU A 234 -14.49 -3.03 3.13
C GLU A 234 -15.02 -3.39 1.74
N ALA A 235 -14.58 -2.68 0.69
CA ALA A 235 -14.97 -3.00 -0.68
C ALA A 235 -14.44 -4.37 -1.12
N SER A 236 -13.17 -4.68 -0.83
CA SER A 236 -12.57 -5.99 -1.14
C SER A 236 -13.19 -7.12 -0.31
N GLU A 237 -13.54 -6.88 0.96
CA GLU A 237 -14.29 -7.83 1.81
C GLU A 237 -15.64 -8.16 1.21
N LEU A 238 -16.41 -7.14 0.88
CA LEU A 238 -17.75 -7.29 0.32
C LEU A 238 -17.72 -8.00 -1.03
N ALA A 239 -16.79 -7.63 -1.93
CA ALA A 239 -16.61 -8.27 -3.22
C ALA A 239 -16.25 -9.76 -3.08
N THR A 240 -15.35 -10.10 -2.17
CA THR A 240 -14.97 -11.48 -1.87
C THR A 240 -16.15 -12.27 -1.29
N LEU A 241 -16.90 -11.66 -0.37
CA LEU A 241 -18.11 -12.27 0.19
C LEU A 241 -19.15 -12.56 -0.91
N MET A 242 -19.41 -11.59 -1.80
CA MET A 242 -20.31 -11.77 -2.93
C MET A 242 -19.85 -12.92 -3.84
N ALA A 243 -18.57 -12.97 -4.17
CA ALA A 243 -18.00 -14.03 -5.01
C ALA A 243 -18.19 -15.42 -4.37
N ARG A 244 -17.88 -15.56 -3.09
CA ARG A 244 -18.06 -16.82 -2.34
C ARG A 244 -19.53 -17.25 -2.24
N LEU A 245 -20.44 -16.32 -1.97
CA LEU A 245 -21.88 -16.62 -1.86
C LEU A 245 -22.49 -16.98 -3.21
N TYR A 246 -22.05 -16.31 -4.29
CA TYR A 246 -22.57 -16.55 -5.63
C TYR A 246 -22.11 -17.91 -6.18
N THR A 247 -20.85 -18.23 -6.03
CA THR A 247 -20.25 -19.45 -6.61
C THR A 247 -20.39 -20.68 -5.72
N GLY A 248 -20.64 -20.48 -4.41
CA GLY A 248 -20.60 -21.56 -3.42
C GLY A 248 -19.19 -22.12 -3.17
N ASN A 249 -18.14 -21.45 -3.63
CA ASN A 249 -16.73 -21.80 -3.46
C ASN A 249 -16.03 -20.87 -2.48
N LEU A 250 -14.90 -21.32 -1.89
CA LEU A 250 -14.15 -20.55 -0.90
C LEU A 250 -12.85 -19.96 -1.45
N HIS A 251 -12.16 -20.68 -2.32
CA HIS A 251 -10.82 -20.33 -2.81
C HIS A 251 -10.82 -19.05 -3.62
N MET A 252 -9.93 -18.14 -3.27
CA MET A 252 -9.64 -16.92 -4.02
C MET A 252 -8.26 -16.99 -4.64
N VAL A 253 -8.08 -16.36 -5.79
CA VAL A 253 -6.78 -16.20 -6.44
C VAL A 253 -6.43 -14.71 -6.42
N SER A 254 -5.21 -14.36 -6.02
CA SER A 254 -4.67 -12.99 -6.10
C SER A 254 -3.22 -13.00 -6.58
N LEU A 255 -2.71 -11.85 -7.02
CA LEU A 255 -1.34 -11.71 -7.49
C LEU A 255 -0.38 -11.53 -6.30
N ARG A 256 0.83 -12.09 -6.40
CA ARG A 256 1.94 -11.68 -5.53
C ARG A 256 2.18 -10.19 -5.69
N ASN A 257 2.67 -9.54 -4.64
CA ASN A 257 2.95 -8.10 -4.59
C ASN A 257 1.70 -7.19 -4.69
N SER A 258 0.49 -7.74 -4.57
CA SER A 258 -0.77 -7.00 -4.55
C SER A 258 -1.15 -6.48 -3.17
N TYR A 259 -1.99 -5.44 -3.14
CA TYR A 259 -2.57 -4.88 -1.92
C TYR A 259 -4.08 -4.67 -2.07
N HIS A 260 -4.87 -5.46 -1.34
CA HIS A 260 -6.33 -5.44 -1.40
C HIS A 260 -7.00 -5.07 -0.06
N GLY A 261 -6.22 -4.62 0.91
CA GLY A 261 -6.71 -4.17 2.21
C GLY A 261 -5.93 -4.76 3.39
N GLY A 262 -6.21 -4.24 4.59
CA GLY A 262 -5.51 -4.59 5.82
C GLY A 262 -6.41 -5.09 6.95
N SER A 263 -7.67 -5.43 6.66
CA SER A 263 -8.56 -6.10 7.62
C SER A 263 -8.25 -7.60 7.70
N SER A 264 -8.79 -8.28 8.71
CA SER A 264 -8.53 -9.71 8.90
C SER A 264 -8.97 -10.59 7.73
N SER A 265 -10.00 -10.17 6.99
CA SER A 265 -10.52 -10.90 5.82
C SER A 265 -9.79 -10.56 4.53
N THR A 266 -9.22 -9.36 4.40
CA THR A 266 -8.47 -8.95 3.20
C THR A 266 -6.97 -9.12 3.33
N ALA A 267 -6.45 -9.31 4.54
CA ALA A 267 -5.02 -9.55 4.77
C ALA A 267 -4.51 -10.78 3.99
N GLY A 268 -5.37 -11.79 3.81
CA GLY A 268 -5.06 -12.97 2.98
C GLY A 268 -4.99 -12.68 1.48
N LEU A 269 -5.71 -11.68 0.98
CA LEU A 269 -5.66 -11.26 -0.41
C LEU A 269 -4.43 -10.39 -0.71
N THR A 270 -3.90 -9.70 0.32
CA THR A 270 -2.72 -8.84 0.23
C THR A 270 -1.45 -9.69 0.30
N ALA A 271 -0.66 -9.72 -0.76
CA ALA A 271 0.53 -10.56 -0.88
C ALA A 271 1.84 -9.77 -0.71
N LEU A 272 1.93 -9.01 0.38
CA LEU A 272 3.08 -8.19 0.75
C LEU A 272 3.49 -8.52 2.19
N GLY A 273 4.71 -9.04 2.37
CA GLY A 273 5.17 -9.59 3.67
C GLY A 273 5.07 -8.62 4.85
N MET A 274 5.28 -7.32 4.63
CA MET A 274 5.14 -6.30 5.67
C MET A 274 3.69 -6.06 6.14
N TRP A 275 2.68 -6.52 5.38
CA TRP A 275 1.25 -6.42 5.69
C TRP A 275 0.64 -7.74 6.14
N ASN A 276 1.42 -8.82 6.16
CA ASN A 276 0.94 -10.14 6.58
C ASN A 276 1.05 -10.30 8.09
N TYR A 277 -0.05 -10.72 8.68
CA TYR A 277 -0.13 -11.06 10.10
C TYR A 277 -0.14 -12.59 10.28
N ALA A 278 0.31 -13.05 11.45
CA ALA A 278 0.29 -14.47 11.81
C ALA A 278 -1.14 -14.92 12.22
N ILE A 279 -2.09 -14.78 11.31
CA ILE A 279 -3.48 -15.20 11.45
C ILE A 279 -3.85 -16.14 10.28
N PRO A 280 -4.90 -16.95 10.41
CA PRO A 280 -5.38 -17.75 9.29
C PRO A 280 -5.74 -16.86 8.10
N GLN A 281 -5.15 -17.12 6.94
CA GLN A 281 -5.35 -16.32 5.73
C GLN A 281 -6.44 -16.91 4.82
N GLY A 282 -6.92 -18.09 5.15
CA GLY A 282 -8.06 -18.83 4.57
C GLY A 282 -8.17 -18.84 3.04
N ASP A 283 -7.84 -20.01 2.43
CA ASP A 283 -8.23 -20.34 1.06
C ASP A 283 -7.87 -19.31 -0.03
N VAL A 284 -6.69 -18.65 0.08
CA VAL A 284 -6.18 -17.70 -0.91
C VAL A 284 -4.90 -18.25 -1.56
N HIS A 285 -4.86 -18.22 -2.89
CA HIS A 285 -3.72 -18.65 -3.70
C HIS A 285 -3.04 -17.42 -4.32
N HIS A 286 -1.76 -17.21 -4.01
CA HIS A 286 -0.96 -16.11 -4.55
C HIS A 286 -0.17 -16.57 -5.76
N VAL A 287 -0.67 -16.29 -6.95
CA VAL A 287 -0.01 -16.61 -8.21
C VAL A 287 1.10 -15.61 -8.54
N ILE A 288 2.04 -16.01 -9.38
CA ILE A 288 3.21 -15.21 -9.74
C ILE A 288 2.77 -13.89 -10.40
N ASN A 289 3.36 -12.78 -9.94
CA ASN A 289 3.09 -11.47 -10.50
C ASN A 289 3.63 -11.35 -11.94
N PRO A 290 2.79 -11.04 -12.94
CA PRO A 290 3.19 -10.87 -14.33
C PRO A 290 3.84 -9.50 -14.57
N ASP A 291 4.91 -9.21 -13.85
CA ASP A 291 5.69 -7.98 -13.93
C ASP A 291 6.69 -8.05 -15.10
N PRO A 292 6.56 -7.19 -16.13
CA PRO A 292 7.46 -7.21 -17.26
C PRO A 292 8.91 -6.85 -16.91
N TYR A 293 9.12 -6.06 -15.87
CA TYR A 293 10.45 -5.61 -15.46
C TYR A 293 11.13 -6.59 -14.51
N ARG A 294 10.50 -6.95 -13.36
CA ARG A 294 11.11 -7.82 -12.34
C ARG A 294 10.61 -9.25 -12.34
N GLY A 295 9.53 -9.52 -13.06
CA GLY A 295 8.93 -10.84 -13.06
C GLY A 295 9.85 -11.93 -13.60
N VAL A 296 9.76 -13.12 -13.00
CA VAL A 296 10.63 -14.27 -13.33
C VAL A 296 10.53 -14.73 -14.78
N PHE A 297 9.45 -14.38 -15.48
CA PHE A 297 9.23 -14.72 -16.86
C PHE A 297 9.21 -13.49 -17.79
N GLY A 298 9.52 -12.28 -17.26
CA GLY A 298 9.48 -11.03 -18.03
C GLY A 298 8.11 -10.80 -18.66
N SER A 299 8.04 -10.68 -19.99
CA SER A 299 6.79 -10.49 -20.73
C SER A 299 6.17 -11.78 -21.28
N ASP A 300 6.63 -12.96 -20.84
CA ASP A 300 6.12 -14.27 -21.29
C ASP A 300 4.80 -14.62 -20.57
N VAL A 301 3.70 -14.04 -21.06
CA VAL A 301 2.35 -14.22 -20.50
C VAL A 301 1.92 -15.69 -20.39
N PRO A 302 2.16 -16.58 -21.38
CA PRO A 302 1.83 -17.99 -21.27
C PRO A 302 2.35 -18.67 -19.99
N LYS A 303 3.58 -18.38 -19.55
CA LYS A 303 4.16 -18.99 -18.35
C LYS A 303 3.48 -18.52 -17.06
N TYR A 304 3.09 -17.24 -16.99
CA TYR A 304 2.32 -16.71 -15.87
C TYR A 304 0.90 -17.30 -15.82
N VAL A 305 0.28 -17.50 -16.98
CA VAL A 305 -1.04 -18.14 -17.09
C VAL A 305 -0.96 -19.60 -16.66
N LYS A 306 0.12 -20.31 -17.01
CA LYS A 306 0.35 -21.70 -16.59
C LYS A 306 0.46 -21.83 -15.05
N ASP A 307 1.08 -20.87 -14.38
CA ASP A 307 1.12 -20.83 -12.91
C ASP A 307 -0.31 -20.73 -12.29
N VAL A 308 -1.20 -19.96 -12.93
CA VAL A 308 -2.61 -19.89 -12.51
C VAL A 308 -3.30 -21.25 -12.72
N GLU A 309 -3.10 -21.88 -13.88
CA GLU A 309 -3.64 -23.24 -14.15
C GLU A 309 -3.16 -24.25 -13.11
N ASP A 310 -1.86 -24.23 -12.77
CA ASP A 310 -1.29 -25.15 -11.78
C ASP A 310 -1.90 -24.92 -10.39
N HIS A 311 -2.11 -23.66 -9.99
CA HIS A 311 -2.81 -23.36 -8.73
C HIS A 311 -4.26 -23.86 -8.73
N LEU A 312 -4.97 -23.75 -9.85
CA LEU A 312 -6.34 -24.28 -9.97
C LEU A 312 -6.36 -25.82 -9.89
N GLU A 313 -5.43 -26.48 -10.58
CA GLU A 313 -5.38 -27.95 -10.68
C GLU A 313 -4.89 -28.60 -9.39
N TYR A 314 -3.80 -28.11 -8.80
CA TYR A 314 -3.13 -28.76 -7.66
C TYR A 314 -3.45 -28.11 -6.31
N GLY A 315 -3.89 -26.86 -6.30
CA GLY A 315 -4.14 -26.08 -5.08
C GLY A 315 -5.61 -26.01 -4.67
N THR A 316 -6.53 -26.39 -5.56
CA THR A 316 -7.98 -26.32 -5.33
C THR A 316 -8.66 -27.60 -5.79
N SER A 317 -9.99 -27.65 -5.67
CA SER A 317 -10.81 -28.72 -6.26
C SER A 317 -11.07 -28.54 -7.77
N GLY A 318 -10.33 -27.66 -8.45
CA GLY A 318 -10.62 -27.23 -9.81
C GLY A 318 -11.70 -26.13 -9.87
N ARG A 319 -12.22 -25.67 -8.71
CA ARG A 319 -13.24 -24.62 -8.60
C ARG A 319 -12.81 -23.55 -7.60
N VAL A 320 -13.08 -22.30 -7.94
CA VAL A 320 -12.73 -21.14 -7.11
C VAL A 320 -13.92 -20.18 -6.96
N ALA A 321 -13.88 -19.35 -5.93
CA ALA A 321 -14.83 -18.25 -5.77
C ALA A 321 -14.50 -17.10 -6.73
N GLY A 322 -13.22 -16.81 -6.93
CA GLY A 322 -12.84 -15.78 -7.87
C GLY A 322 -11.36 -15.42 -7.87
N PHE A 323 -11.04 -14.48 -8.75
CA PHE A 323 -9.77 -13.79 -8.84
C PHE A 323 -9.98 -12.31 -8.50
N ILE A 324 -9.08 -11.72 -7.71
CA ILE A 324 -9.01 -10.29 -7.48
C ILE A 324 -7.66 -9.76 -7.93
N GLY A 325 -7.65 -8.65 -8.68
CA GLY A 325 -6.41 -8.04 -9.16
C GLY A 325 -6.54 -6.55 -9.42
N GLU A 326 -5.45 -5.83 -9.08
CA GLU A 326 -5.22 -4.46 -9.52
C GLU A 326 -4.76 -4.50 -10.99
N THR A 327 -5.26 -3.61 -11.84
CA THR A 327 -4.80 -3.49 -13.24
C THR A 327 -3.40 -2.87 -13.33
N ILE A 328 -3.07 -2.01 -12.36
CA ILE A 328 -1.71 -1.56 -12.05
C ILE A 328 -1.54 -1.69 -10.53
N GLN A 329 -0.60 -2.51 -10.09
CA GLN A 329 -0.33 -2.73 -8.68
C GLN A 329 0.22 -1.46 -8.03
N GLY A 330 -0.63 -0.80 -7.25
CA GLY A 330 -0.33 0.52 -6.73
C GLY A 330 0.76 0.54 -5.67
N PHE A 331 0.62 -0.27 -4.62
CA PHE A 331 1.59 -0.38 -3.54
C PHE A 331 2.82 -1.18 -3.97
N GLY A 332 2.61 -2.19 -4.80
CA GLY A 332 3.65 -3.04 -5.37
C GLY A 332 4.71 -2.32 -6.20
N GLY A 333 4.57 -1.01 -6.44
CA GLY A 333 5.56 -0.20 -7.14
C GLY A 333 5.07 0.34 -8.49
N VAL A 334 3.79 0.57 -8.65
CA VAL A 334 3.14 0.98 -9.92
C VAL A 334 3.46 -0.02 -11.03
N THR A 335 3.33 -1.30 -10.72
CA THR A 335 3.64 -2.38 -11.66
C THR A 335 2.42 -2.66 -12.53
N GLU A 336 2.55 -2.41 -13.81
CA GLU A 336 1.55 -2.81 -14.82
C GLU A 336 1.62 -4.33 -15.02
N VAL A 337 0.47 -4.98 -15.11
CA VAL A 337 0.44 -6.41 -15.46
C VAL A 337 0.74 -6.60 -16.95
N ALA A 338 1.47 -7.67 -17.29
CA ALA A 338 1.85 -7.94 -18.67
C ALA A 338 0.65 -7.93 -19.64
N PRO A 339 0.74 -7.28 -20.80
CA PRO A 339 -0.37 -7.15 -21.76
C PRO A 339 -0.97 -8.51 -22.15
N GLY A 340 -2.30 -8.62 -22.10
CA GLY A 340 -3.03 -9.85 -22.41
C GLY A 340 -3.16 -10.86 -21.26
N TYR A 341 -2.45 -10.68 -20.16
CA TYR A 341 -2.53 -11.57 -18.99
C TYR A 341 -3.94 -11.62 -18.39
N LEU A 342 -4.52 -10.46 -18.04
CA LEU A 342 -5.84 -10.42 -17.40
C LEU A 342 -6.93 -11.09 -18.25
N LYS A 343 -6.87 -10.94 -19.58
CA LYS A 343 -7.83 -11.58 -20.49
C LYS A 343 -7.82 -13.10 -20.31
N ARG A 344 -6.64 -13.71 -20.34
CA ARG A 344 -6.49 -15.17 -20.20
C ARG A 344 -6.85 -15.65 -18.80
N VAL A 345 -6.47 -14.93 -17.77
CA VAL A 345 -6.80 -15.29 -16.38
C VAL A 345 -8.31 -15.21 -16.16
N TYR A 346 -8.99 -14.20 -16.67
CA TYR A 346 -10.46 -14.10 -16.57
C TYR A 346 -11.17 -15.30 -17.24
N GLU A 347 -10.66 -15.73 -18.39
CA GLU A 347 -11.17 -16.93 -19.08
C GLU A 347 -11.00 -18.20 -18.22
N LEU A 348 -9.82 -18.39 -17.61
CA LEU A 348 -9.53 -19.54 -16.74
C LEU A 348 -10.38 -19.54 -15.47
N ILE A 349 -10.47 -18.40 -14.79
CA ILE A 349 -11.24 -18.27 -13.56
C ILE A 349 -12.73 -18.54 -13.80
N ARG A 350 -13.29 -18.01 -14.88
CA ARG A 350 -14.69 -18.30 -15.26
C ARG A 350 -14.90 -19.77 -15.62
N LYS A 351 -13.95 -20.39 -16.32
CA LYS A 351 -13.99 -21.85 -16.59
C LYS A 351 -13.96 -22.66 -15.31
N ALA A 352 -13.25 -22.20 -14.27
CA ALA A 352 -13.24 -22.80 -12.93
C ALA A 352 -14.48 -22.42 -12.08
N GLY A 353 -15.49 -21.76 -12.65
CA GLY A 353 -16.73 -21.35 -12.00
C GLY A 353 -16.60 -20.13 -11.08
N GLY A 354 -15.48 -19.40 -11.13
CA GLY A 354 -15.21 -18.21 -10.32
C GLY A 354 -15.58 -16.90 -10.99
N LEU A 355 -15.60 -15.83 -10.19
CA LEU A 355 -15.84 -14.45 -10.63
C LEU A 355 -14.54 -13.66 -10.71
N CYS A 356 -14.50 -12.67 -11.61
CA CYS A 356 -13.36 -11.77 -11.80
C CYS A 356 -13.66 -10.43 -11.12
N ILE A 357 -12.84 -10.07 -10.14
CA ILE A 357 -12.95 -8.83 -9.37
C ILE A 357 -11.83 -7.87 -9.83
N ALA A 358 -12.21 -6.74 -10.42
CA ALA A 358 -11.27 -5.67 -10.72
C ALA A 358 -11.14 -4.73 -9.52
N ASP A 359 -9.92 -4.62 -8.97
CA ASP A 359 -9.62 -3.66 -7.91
C ASP A 359 -9.21 -2.33 -8.52
N GLU A 360 -10.18 -1.41 -8.61
CA GLU A 360 -10.04 -0.05 -9.15
C GLU A 360 -9.81 1.00 -8.04
N VAL A 361 -9.44 0.57 -6.85
CA VAL A 361 -9.24 1.45 -5.68
C VAL A 361 -8.17 2.52 -5.95
N GLN A 362 -7.19 2.27 -6.81
CA GLN A 362 -6.17 3.25 -7.19
C GLN A 362 -6.22 3.67 -8.67
N THR A 363 -6.71 2.83 -9.56
CA THR A 363 -6.66 3.01 -11.01
C THR A 363 -7.89 3.71 -11.59
N GLY A 364 -9.02 3.64 -10.90
CA GLY A 364 -10.29 4.17 -11.36
C GLY A 364 -10.38 5.70 -11.41
N PHE A 365 -11.53 6.16 -11.90
CA PHE A 365 -11.92 7.58 -12.00
C PHE A 365 -11.09 8.41 -12.99
N GLY A 366 -10.61 7.79 -14.08
CA GLY A 366 -9.93 8.49 -15.17
C GLY A 366 -8.47 8.86 -14.91
N ARG A 367 -7.89 8.45 -13.78
CA ARG A 367 -6.49 8.74 -13.39
C ARG A 367 -5.46 8.27 -14.42
N LEU A 368 -5.71 7.14 -15.08
CA LEU A 368 -4.82 6.57 -16.09
C LEU A 368 -4.84 7.33 -17.43
N GLY A 369 -5.78 8.26 -17.61
CA GLY A 369 -5.88 9.10 -18.78
C GLY A 369 -6.54 8.40 -19.99
N SER A 370 -6.17 7.18 -20.29
CA SER A 370 -6.67 6.41 -21.44
C SER A 370 -8.15 6.00 -21.28
N HIS A 371 -8.54 5.54 -20.09
CA HIS A 371 -9.86 5.03 -19.78
C HIS A 371 -10.35 5.55 -18.44
N PHE A 372 -11.66 5.47 -18.18
CA PHE A 372 -12.23 5.85 -16.88
C PHE A 372 -11.94 4.79 -15.82
N TRP A 373 -11.97 3.51 -16.20
CA TRP A 373 -11.60 2.36 -15.39
C TRP A 373 -10.36 1.67 -15.95
N GLY A 374 -9.46 1.24 -15.08
CA GLY A 374 -8.20 0.62 -15.49
C GLY A 374 -8.39 -0.70 -16.24
N PHE A 375 -9.42 -1.51 -15.88
CA PHE A 375 -9.69 -2.78 -16.57
C PHE A 375 -10.06 -2.61 -18.05
N GLU A 376 -10.61 -1.46 -18.44
CA GLU A 376 -10.97 -1.16 -19.84
C GLU A 376 -9.71 -1.13 -20.72
N ALA A 377 -8.57 -0.67 -20.20
CA ALA A 377 -7.29 -0.64 -20.91
C ALA A 377 -6.77 -2.04 -21.27
N HIS A 378 -7.22 -3.08 -20.54
CA HIS A 378 -6.87 -4.48 -20.82
C HIS A 378 -7.91 -5.19 -21.69
N GLY A 379 -9.00 -4.52 -22.10
CA GLY A 379 -10.07 -5.09 -22.91
C GLY A 379 -10.81 -6.22 -22.20
N VAL A 380 -10.94 -6.17 -20.88
CA VAL A 380 -11.64 -7.16 -20.06
C VAL A 380 -12.88 -6.58 -19.40
N MET A 381 -13.86 -7.43 -19.11
CA MET A 381 -15.06 -7.08 -18.38
C MET A 381 -15.09 -7.85 -17.06
N PRO A 382 -14.93 -7.20 -15.91
CA PRO A 382 -15.04 -7.86 -14.62
C PRO A 382 -16.51 -8.17 -14.26
N ASP A 383 -16.69 -9.06 -13.30
CA ASP A 383 -17.99 -9.40 -12.73
C ASP A 383 -18.31 -8.50 -11.52
N ILE A 384 -17.27 -8.05 -10.82
CA ILE A 384 -17.35 -7.14 -9.68
C ILE A 384 -16.21 -6.11 -9.78
N VAL A 385 -16.51 -4.87 -9.43
CA VAL A 385 -15.50 -3.78 -9.35
C VAL A 385 -15.49 -3.20 -7.96
N THR A 386 -14.30 -3.11 -7.35
CA THR A 386 -14.08 -2.43 -6.06
C THR A 386 -13.46 -1.07 -6.26
N MET A 387 -13.88 -0.08 -5.48
CA MET A 387 -13.36 1.28 -5.57
C MET A 387 -13.38 2.00 -4.21
N ALA A 388 -12.47 2.94 -4.03
CA ALA A 388 -12.37 3.80 -2.86
C ALA A 388 -11.49 5.02 -3.17
N LYS A 389 -10.84 5.61 -2.18
CA LYS A 389 -9.83 6.69 -2.33
C LYS A 389 -10.33 7.88 -3.15
N GLY A 390 -9.95 7.94 -4.43
CA GLY A 390 -10.31 9.02 -5.35
C GLY A 390 -11.81 9.28 -5.49
N ILE A 391 -12.64 8.27 -5.22
CA ILE A 391 -14.11 8.37 -5.19
C ILE A 391 -14.61 9.47 -4.25
N GLY A 392 -13.95 9.65 -3.10
CA GLY A 392 -14.39 10.57 -2.04
C GLY A 392 -13.60 11.88 -1.95
N ASN A 393 -12.53 12.05 -2.73
CA ASN A 393 -11.62 13.21 -2.61
C ASN A 393 -11.21 13.50 -1.16
N GLY A 394 -10.87 12.44 -0.39
CA GLY A 394 -10.49 12.51 1.03
C GLY A 394 -11.58 12.10 2.01
N LEU A 395 -12.84 11.98 1.58
CA LEU A 395 -13.92 11.42 2.41
C LEU A 395 -13.78 9.91 2.56
N PRO A 396 -14.15 9.33 3.72
CA PRO A 396 -14.20 7.88 3.94
C PRO A 396 -15.35 7.26 3.15
N LEU A 397 -15.06 6.81 1.94
CA LEU A 397 -16.02 6.22 1.02
C LEU A 397 -15.34 5.15 0.16
N GLY A 398 -16.05 4.07 -0.05
CA GLY A 398 -15.77 3.03 -1.02
C GLY A 398 -17.07 2.54 -1.65
N ALA A 399 -16.96 1.78 -2.71
CA ALA A 399 -18.10 1.12 -3.33
C ALA A 399 -17.70 -0.21 -3.97
N VAL A 400 -18.67 -1.09 -4.08
CA VAL A 400 -18.64 -2.29 -4.90
C VAL A 400 -19.74 -2.17 -5.95
N VAL A 401 -19.38 -2.37 -7.21
CA VAL A 401 -20.37 -2.40 -8.31
C VAL A 401 -20.32 -3.77 -8.97
N THR A 402 -21.51 -4.35 -9.18
CA THR A 402 -21.65 -5.67 -9.79
C THR A 402 -22.91 -5.75 -10.66
N THR A 403 -23.16 -6.93 -11.22
CA THR A 403 -24.41 -7.14 -11.98
C THR A 403 -25.59 -7.35 -11.03
N PRO A 404 -26.82 -7.02 -11.46
CA PRO A 404 -28.03 -7.28 -10.66
C PRO A 404 -28.21 -8.77 -10.30
N GLU A 405 -27.71 -9.68 -11.12
CA GLU A 405 -27.74 -11.12 -10.87
C GLU A 405 -26.86 -11.50 -9.67
N ILE A 406 -25.60 -11.08 -9.68
CA ILE A 406 -24.67 -11.35 -8.57
C ILE A 406 -25.16 -10.64 -7.30
N ALA A 407 -25.66 -9.41 -7.41
CA ALA A 407 -26.18 -8.65 -6.29
C ALA A 407 -27.29 -9.37 -5.51
N LYS A 408 -28.11 -10.20 -6.18
CA LYS A 408 -29.21 -10.95 -5.53
C LYS A 408 -28.74 -11.89 -4.41
N VAL A 409 -27.49 -12.35 -4.41
CA VAL A 409 -27.00 -13.23 -3.34
C VAL A 409 -27.00 -12.54 -1.99
N MET A 410 -26.84 -11.21 -1.97
CA MET A 410 -26.86 -10.40 -0.75
C MET A 410 -28.25 -10.24 -0.14
N ALA A 411 -29.32 -10.47 -0.93
CA ALA A 411 -30.70 -10.37 -0.45
C ALA A 411 -31.12 -11.51 0.49
N LYS A 412 -30.33 -12.57 0.58
CA LYS A 412 -30.59 -13.72 1.48
C LYS A 412 -30.32 -13.39 2.95
N ASN A 413 -29.48 -12.39 3.21
CA ASN A 413 -29.07 -11.94 4.54
C ASN A 413 -29.10 -10.42 4.61
N VAL A 414 -29.13 -9.87 5.81
CA VAL A 414 -29.04 -8.41 6.01
C VAL A 414 -27.59 -7.98 5.80
N GLN A 415 -27.35 -7.17 4.77
CA GLN A 415 -26.09 -6.47 4.59
C GLN A 415 -26.25 -5.03 5.11
N TYR A 416 -25.49 -4.69 6.15
CA TYR A 416 -25.63 -3.45 6.88
C TYR A 416 -24.27 -2.85 7.25
N SER A 417 -24.09 -1.57 6.97
CA SER A 417 -22.95 -0.78 7.43
C SER A 417 -23.45 0.58 7.90
N THR A 418 -23.16 0.95 9.15
CA THR A 418 -23.73 2.13 9.80
C THR A 418 -23.48 3.43 9.04
N PHE A 419 -22.30 3.61 8.50
CA PHE A 419 -21.88 4.88 7.86
C PHE A 419 -21.86 4.82 6.34
N ALA A 420 -22.03 3.65 5.74
CA ALA A 420 -21.97 3.49 4.30
C ALA A 420 -23.12 4.24 3.60
N GLY A 421 -22.80 4.98 2.55
CA GLY A 421 -23.77 5.75 1.80
C GLY A 421 -24.38 6.93 2.57
N ASN A 422 -23.71 7.43 3.63
CA ASN A 422 -24.23 8.58 4.36
C ASN A 422 -24.35 9.82 3.46
N PRO A 423 -25.28 10.76 3.79
CA PRO A 423 -25.57 11.91 2.95
C PRO A 423 -24.38 12.77 2.60
N VAL A 424 -23.49 13.05 3.56
CA VAL A 424 -22.34 13.96 3.37
C VAL A 424 -21.33 13.35 2.40
N CYS A 425 -20.95 12.08 2.59
CA CYS A 425 -20.03 11.39 1.70
C CYS A 425 -20.63 11.23 0.30
N SER A 426 -21.93 10.90 0.19
CA SER A 426 -22.61 10.73 -1.08
C SER A 426 -22.70 12.05 -1.86
N ALA A 427 -23.06 13.16 -1.21
CA ALA A 427 -23.11 14.48 -1.84
C ALA A 427 -21.70 14.95 -2.28
N GLY A 428 -20.69 14.75 -1.42
CA GLY A 428 -19.28 15.07 -1.75
C GLY A 428 -18.79 14.26 -2.95
N ALA A 429 -19.00 12.95 -2.96
CA ALA A 429 -18.59 12.07 -4.04
C ALA A 429 -19.34 12.32 -5.36
N HIS A 430 -20.63 12.66 -5.29
CA HIS A 430 -21.38 13.09 -6.48
C HIS A 430 -20.77 14.38 -7.07
N ALA A 431 -20.35 15.33 -6.22
CA ALA A 431 -19.62 16.51 -6.68
C ALA A 431 -18.25 16.13 -7.29
N VAL A 432 -17.56 15.14 -6.76
CA VAL A 432 -16.31 14.62 -7.38
C VAL A 432 -16.56 14.16 -8.81
N LEU A 433 -17.58 13.32 -9.07
CA LEU A 433 -17.88 12.87 -10.43
C LEU A 433 -18.16 14.04 -11.38
N ARG A 434 -18.98 15.03 -10.95
CA ARG A 434 -19.26 16.23 -11.75
C ARG A 434 -18.00 17.03 -12.08
N VAL A 435 -17.10 17.20 -11.11
CA VAL A 435 -15.83 17.91 -11.31
C VAL A 435 -14.94 17.16 -12.31
N LEU A 436 -14.81 15.85 -12.15
CA LEU A 436 -13.99 15.02 -13.06
C LEU A 436 -14.47 15.12 -14.51
N GLU A 437 -15.79 15.15 -14.74
CA GLU A 437 -16.39 15.31 -16.07
C GLU A 437 -16.24 16.72 -16.62
N ARG A 438 -16.72 17.72 -15.87
CA ARG A 438 -16.72 19.12 -16.29
C ARG A 438 -15.33 19.60 -16.65
N ASP A 439 -14.34 19.27 -15.80
CA ASP A 439 -12.95 19.70 -15.97
C ASP A 439 -12.16 18.75 -16.88
N LYS A 440 -12.81 17.75 -17.48
CA LYS A 440 -12.21 16.77 -18.39
C LYS A 440 -10.93 16.15 -17.79
N ARG A 441 -10.99 15.79 -16.49
CA ARG A 441 -9.80 15.36 -15.73
C ARG A 441 -9.13 14.11 -16.30
N GLN A 442 -9.89 13.20 -16.94
CA GLN A 442 -9.31 12.05 -17.63
C GLN A 442 -8.39 12.48 -18.79
N GLN A 443 -8.86 13.37 -19.66
CA GLN A 443 -8.05 13.90 -20.76
C GLN A 443 -6.83 14.68 -20.25
N HIS A 444 -7.02 15.48 -19.19
CA HIS A 444 -5.95 16.20 -18.52
C HIS A 444 -4.87 15.23 -17.99
N CYS A 445 -5.26 14.14 -17.33
CA CYS A 445 -4.34 13.09 -16.87
C CYS A 445 -3.56 12.44 -18.04
N ALA A 446 -4.20 12.24 -19.20
CA ALA A 446 -3.52 11.75 -20.39
C ALA A 446 -2.44 12.72 -20.88
N GLN A 447 -2.78 14.01 -20.96
CA GLN A 447 -1.87 15.05 -21.48
C GLN A 447 -0.69 15.31 -20.54
N VAL A 448 -0.96 15.55 -19.26
CA VAL A 448 0.09 15.81 -18.26
C VAL A 448 0.90 14.55 -17.98
N GLY A 449 0.26 13.39 -17.93
CA GLY A 449 0.94 12.11 -17.75
C GLY A 449 1.88 11.77 -18.91
N SER A 450 1.47 12.01 -20.15
CA SER A 450 2.33 11.83 -21.34
C SER A 450 3.55 12.77 -21.30
N HIS A 451 3.36 14.02 -20.91
CA HIS A 451 4.44 14.97 -20.70
C HIS A 451 5.41 14.47 -19.61
N LEU A 452 4.87 14.12 -18.45
CA LEU A 452 5.65 13.71 -17.28
C LEU A 452 6.47 12.42 -17.56
N ILE A 453 5.85 11.38 -18.14
CA ILE A 453 6.56 10.13 -18.41
C ILE A 453 7.68 10.33 -19.45
N THR A 454 7.49 11.23 -20.41
CA THR A 454 8.54 11.59 -21.39
C THR A 454 9.72 12.26 -20.68
N ARG A 455 9.46 13.23 -19.81
CA ARG A 455 10.48 13.89 -19.00
C ARG A 455 11.24 12.90 -18.11
N LEU A 456 10.51 11.98 -17.45
CA LEU A 456 11.10 10.94 -16.59
C LEU A 456 11.97 9.93 -17.38
N LYS A 457 11.59 9.59 -18.60
CA LYS A 457 12.44 8.76 -19.48
C LYS A 457 13.72 9.48 -19.93
N HIS A 458 13.67 10.78 -20.14
CA HIS A 458 14.89 11.56 -20.36
C HIS A 458 15.77 11.60 -19.10
N LEU A 459 15.15 11.76 -17.92
CA LEU A 459 15.86 11.69 -16.65
C LEU A 459 16.54 10.31 -16.44
N GLN A 460 15.90 9.21 -16.87
CA GLN A 460 16.47 7.87 -16.85
C GLN A 460 17.72 7.74 -17.72
N GLN A 461 17.79 8.47 -18.83
CA GLN A 461 18.99 8.50 -19.69
C GLN A 461 20.16 9.25 -19.03
N LYS A 462 19.84 10.24 -18.19
CA LYS A 462 20.82 11.06 -17.47
C LYS A 462 21.38 10.40 -16.21
N HIS A 463 20.56 9.65 -15.47
CA HIS A 463 20.91 9.04 -14.20
C HIS A 463 20.88 7.51 -14.26
N ASP A 464 22.03 6.87 -14.15
CA ASP A 464 22.16 5.40 -14.22
C ASP A 464 21.44 4.68 -13.07
N ILE A 465 21.19 5.36 -11.96
CA ILE A 465 20.44 4.81 -10.84
C ILE A 465 18.96 4.54 -11.18
N ILE A 466 18.39 5.15 -12.24
CA ILE A 466 17.01 4.89 -12.63
C ILE A 466 16.98 3.63 -13.48
N GLY A 467 16.50 2.53 -12.90
CA GLY A 467 16.37 1.25 -13.60
C GLY A 467 15.16 1.17 -14.53
N ASP A 468 14.00 1.70 -14.07
CA ASP A 468 12.75 1.62 -14.82
C ASP A 468 11.84 2.83 -14.57
N VAL A 469 11.11 3.24 -15.62
CA VAL A 469 10.05 4.26 -15.58
C VAL A 469 8.81 3.69 -16.24
N ARG A 470 7.72 3.55 -15.49
CA ARG A 470 6.50 2.84 -15.91
C ARG A 470 5.22 3.52 -15.42
N GLY A 471 4.07 3.03 -15.90
CA GLY A 471 2.74 3.49 -15.52
C GLY A 471 2.03 4.30 -16.61
N SER A 472 0.83 4.79 -16.31
CA SER A 472 -0.04 5.48 -17.24
C SER A 472 -0.72 6.68 -16.60
N GLY A 473 -0.94 7.73 -17.38
CA GLY A 473 -1.56 8.97 -16.93
C GLY A 473 -0.84 9.58 -15.72
N LEU A 474 -1.58 9.91 -14.68
CA LEU A 474 -1.05 10.38 -13.40
C LEU A 474 -0.92 9.26 -12.35
N MET A 475 -0.42 8.11 -12.78
CA MET A 475 -0.04 6.98 -11.94
C MET A 475 1.27 6.39 -12.47
N LEU A 476 2.41 6.97 -12.03
CA LEU A 476 3.73 6.63 -12.54
C LEU A 476 4.64 6.09 -11.43
N GLY A 477 5.56 5.22 -11.80
CA GLY A 477 6.58 4.63 -10.95
C GLY A 477 7.98 4.83 -11.50
N ILE A 478 8.93 5.18 -10.63
CA ILE A 478 10.36 5.26 -10.95
C ILE A 478 11.07 4.32 -10.01
N GLU A 479 11.72 3.32 -10.55
CA GLU A 479 12.45 2.33 -9.78
C GLU A 479 13.94 2.60 -9.81
N LEU A 480 14.55 2.73 -8.62
CA LEU A 480 15.97 2.97 -8.48
C LEU A 480 16.74 1.67 -8.26
N VAL A 481 17.86 1.52 -8.93
CA VAL A 481 18.75 0.36 -8.88
C VAL A 481 20.21 0.80 -8.85
N THR A 482 21.06 0.07 -8.14
CA THR A 482 22.52 0.27 -8.17
C THR A 482 23.20 -0.42 -9.35
N ASP A 483 22.50 -1.39 -9.97
CA ASP A 483 22.94 -2.09 -11.17
C ASP A 483 21.72 -2.36 -12.07
N ARG A 484 21.69 -1.79 -13.26
CA ARG A 484 20.57 -1.93 -14.22
C ARG A 484 20.43 -3.35 -14.76
N LYS A 485 21.53 -4.09 -14.89
CA LYS A 485 21.52 -5.46 -15.44
C LYS A 485 21.04 -6.46 -14.40
N ALA A 486 21.61 -6.41 -13.19
CA ALA A 486 21.20 -7.24 -12.07
C ALA A 486 19.91 -6.74 -11.40
N LYS A 487 19.47 -5.50 -11.70
CA LYS A 487 18.33 -4.81 -11.10
C LYS A 487 18.43 -4.76 -9.57
N THR A 488 19.64 -4.59 -9.04
CA THR A 488 19.89 -4.53 -7.59
C THR A 488 19.20 -3.32 -6.99
N PRO A 489 18.28 -3.48 -6.01
CA PRO A 489 17.51 -2.36 -5.47
C PRO A 489 18.38 -1.32 -4.78
N ALA A 490 18.27 -0.06 -5.16
CA ALA A 490 18.95 1.10 -4.55
C ALA A 490 18.11 1.66 -3.39
N LYS A 491 17.93 0.89 -2.31
CA LYS A 491 17.04 1.23 -1.20
C LYS A 491 17.53 2.46 -0.41
N ASP A 492 18.82 2.50 -0.12
CA ASP A 492 19.41 3.55 0.73
C ASP A 492 19.48 4.87 -0.04
N GLU A 493 19.86 4.84 -1.31
CA GLU A 493 19.89 5.98 -2.21
C GLU A 493 18.47 6.53 -2.44
N THR A 494 17.47 5.62 -2.53
CA THR A 494 16.05 6.03 -2.60
C THR A 494 15.65 6.79 -1.33
N GLY A 495 16.14 6.40 -0.16
CA GLY A 495 15.94 7.10 1.09
C GLY A 495 16.51 8.52 1.06
N VAL A 496 17.76 8.66 0.61
CA VAL A 496 18.44 9.97 0.49
C VAL A 496 17.69 10.90 -0.46
N VAL A 497 17.37 10.43 -1.68
CA VAL A 497 16.61 11.23 -2.65
C VAL A 497 15.22 11.60 -2.12
N PHE A 498 14.56 10.69 -1.39
CA PHE A 498 13.25 10.91 -0.81
C PHE A 498 13.23 12.06 0.20
N GLU A 499 14.20 12.12 1.11
CA GLU A 499 14.35 13.22 2.06
C GLU A 499 14.73 14.52 1.35
N LYS A 500 15.60 14.45 0.36
CA LYS A 500 16.01 15.62 -0.43
C LYS A 500 14.84 16.24 -1.20
N LEU A 501 13.96 15.42 -1.78
CA LEU A 501 12.73 15.90 -2.45
C LEU A 501 11.83 16.67 -1.46
N ARG A 502 11.66 16.17 -0.24
CA ARG A 502 10.93 16.90 0.81
C ARG A 502 11.58 18.25 1.12
N GLU A 503 12.90 18.30 1.20
CA GLU A 503 13.64 19.56 1.41
C GLU A 503 13.44 20.54 0.24
N LEU A 504 13.29 20.05 -0.98
CA LEU A 504 13.00 20.85 -2.18
C LEU A 504 11.52 21.24 -2.29
N GLY A 505 10.66 20.78 -1.38
CA GLY A 505 9.23 21.10 -1.39
C GLY A 505 8.38 20.15 -2.22
N VAL A 506 8.82 18.89 -2.40
CA VAL A 506 8.06 17.83 -3.09
C VAL A 506 7.73 16.71 -2.12
N LEU A 507 6.44 16.35 -2.02
CA LEU A 507 5.96 15.18 -1.28
C LEU A 507 5.60 14.08 -2.27
N ILE A 508 6.31 12.95 -2.19
CA ILE A 508 6.17 11.83 -3.12
C ILE A 508 5.94 10.51 -2.38
N GLY A 509 5.33 9.53 -3.04
CA GLY A 509 5.19 8.19 -2.49
C GLY A 509 6.46 7.34 -2.63
N LYS A 510 6.73 6.46 -1.66
CA LYS A 510 7.76 5.43 -1.73
C LYS A 510 7.13 4.05 -1.54
N GLY A 511 7.58 3.04 -2.27
CA GLY A 511 7.04 1.68 -2.19
C GLY A 511 7.77 0.69 -3.08
N GLY A 512 7.03 -0.33 -3.57
CA GLY A 512 7.63 -1.50 -4.20
C GLY A 512 8.14 -2.51 -3.18
N LEU A 513 8.39 -3.74 -3.62
CA LEU A 513 8.81 -4.86 -2.76
C LEU A 513 10.08 -4.54 -1.95
N HIS A 514 10.99 -3.76 -2.53
CA HIS A 514 12.28 -3.41 -1.92
C HIS A 514 12.36 -1.96 -1.41
N ALA A 515 11.22 -1.24 -1.38
CA ALA A 515 11.16 0.18 -0.98
C ALA A 515 12.06 1.12 -1.83
N ASN A 516 12.32 0.75 -3.08
CA ASN A 516 13.18 1.46 -4.04
C ASN A 516 12.41 2.07 -5.22
N VAL A 517 11.09 2.24 -5.08
CA VAL A 517 10.24 2.82 -6.13
C VAL A 517 9.61 4.11 -5.63
N PHE A 518 9.81 5.21 -6.33
CA PHE A 518 9.01 6.41 -6.20
C PHE A 518 7.67 6.23 -6.91
N ARG A 519 6.58 6.54 -6.19
CA ARG A 519 5.20 6.43 -6.69
C ARG A 519 4.63 7.83 -6.87
N ILE A 520 4.48 8.25 -8.11
CA ILE A 520 3.95 9.55 -8.49
C ILE A 520 2.46 9.39 -8.79
N LYS A 521 1.63 9.93 -7.92
CA LYS A 521 0.17 9.81 -7.97
C LYS A 521 -0.48 11.09 -7.44
N PRO A 522 -0.24 12.24 -8.08
CA PRO A 522 -0.70 13.54 -7.61
C PRO A 522 -2.22 13.68 -7.69
N PRO A 523 -2.81 14.74 -7.12
CA PRO A 523 -4.15 15.18 -7.49
C PRO A 523 -4.27 15.38 -9.00
N MET A 524 -5.43 15.07 -9.58
CA MET A 524 -5.65 15.11 -11.03
C MET A 524 -5.73 16.55 -11.58
N CYS A 525 -5.56 17.56 -10.73
CA CYS A 525 -5.36 18.96 -11.12
C CYS A 525 -3.88 19.34 -11.29
N PHE A 526 -2.96 18.41 -11.13
CA PHE A 526 -1.52 18.57 -11.33
C PHE A 526 -1.22 19.11 -12.73
N THR A 527 -0.40 20.16 -12.85
CA THR A 527 -0.13 20.85 -14.11
C THR A 527 1.14 20.34 -14.80
N LYS A 528 1.42 20.82 -16.01
CA LYS A 528 2.70 20.55 -16.68
C LYS A 528 3.87 21.23 -15.96
N ASP A 529 3.65 22.45 -15.44
CA ASP A 529 4.68 23.17 -14.70
C ASP A 529 5.02 22.46 -13.38
N ASP A 530 4.00 21.87 -12.70
CA ASP A 530 4.22 21.01 -11.53
C ASP A 530 5.01 19.75 -11.91
N ALA A 531 4.74 19.17 -13.09
CA ALA A 531 5.46 18.02 -13.61
C ALA A 531 6.92 18.35 -13.91
N ASP A 532 7.18 19.50 -14.51
CA ASP A 532 8.52 20.01 -14.79
C ASP A 532 9.30 20.26 -13.50
N PHE A 533 8.70 20.96 -12.54
CA PHE A 533 9.31 21.15 -11.22
C PHE A 533 9.63 19.84 -10.50
N LEU A 534 8.70 18.86 -10.53
CA LEU A 534 8.94 17.55 -9.94
C LEU A 534 10.17 16.87 -10.55
N VAL A 535 10.30 16.88 -11.89
CA VAL A 535 11.43 16.25 -12.59
C VAL A 535 12.72 16.98 -12.31
N ASP A 536 12.71 18.32 -12.32
CA ASP A 536 13.89 19.13 -12.01
C ASP A 536 14.36 18.92 -10.56
N ALA A 537 13.40 18.80 -9.61
CA ALA A 537 13.71 18.46 -8.23
C ALA A 537 14.31 17.05 -8.09
N MET A 538 13.82 16.08 -8.86
CA MET A 538 14.38 14.72 -8.89
C MET A 538 15.79 14.72 -9.50
N ASP A 539 15.99 15.46 -10.59
CA ASP A 539 17.30 15.62 -11.24
C ASP A 539 18.33 16.20 -10.26
N TYR A 540 17.97 17.30 -9.61
CA TYR A 540 18.81 17.92 -8.59
C TYR A 540 19.11 16.99 -7.42
N ALA A 541 18.07 16.30 -6.89
CA ALA A 541 18.26 15.39 -5.77
C ALA A 541 19.17 14.19 -6.11
N MET A 542 19.03 13.64 -7.32
CA MET A 542 19.87 12.51 -7.79
C MET A 542 21.30 12.95 -8.13
N SER A 543 21.51 14.20 -8.57
CA SER A 543 22.86 14.72 -8.81
C SER A 543 23.69 14.90 -7.55
N LYS A 544 23.08 14.75 -6.36
CA LYS A 544 23.73 14.85 -5.04
C LYS A 544 23.98 13.47 -4.40
N LEU A 545 23.68 12.37 -5.10
CA LEU A 545 24.09 11.03 -4.72
C LEU A 545 25.57 10.82 -5.05
#